data_74a00e59c3e3128dffaee14887fa00ec
#
_entry.id   74a00e59c3e3128dffaee14887fa00ec
#
_cell.length_a   1.000
_cell.length_b   1.000
_cell.length_c   1.000
_cell.angle_alpha   90.00
_cell.angle_beta   90.00
_cell.angle_gamma   90.00
#
_symmetry.space_group_name_H-M   'P 1'
#
loop_
_entity.id
_entity.type
_entity.pdbx_description
1 polymer ?
#
loop_
_entity_poly.entity_id
_entity_poly.type
_entity_poly.pdbx_seq_one_letter_code
_entity_poly.pdbx_strand_id
1 'polypeptide(L)'
;MSTTDFLNKLPEAFKADAAAGTDCTIQFNVSEPAHVVIKDGSCEVVSGTADSPNLGVTMDDNDLIALLKGELDGMSAFMTGKLQVEGDLMLAQQMGSFFDQSKLA
;
A
#
# COMPACT_ATOMS: atom_id res chain seq x y z
N MET A 1 -7.61 -14.89 7.41
CA MET A 1 -7.41 -14.12 6.16
C MET A 1 -5.92 -13.97 5.91
N SER A 2 -5.47 -14.29 4.73
CA SER A 2 -4.07 -14.09 4.36
C SER A 2 -3.82 -12.64 3.98
N THR A 3 -2.55 -12.24 3.95
CA THR A 3 -2.17 -10.90 3.50
C THR A 3 -2.59 -10.69 2.06
N THR A 4 -2.46 -11.71 1.20
CA THR A 4 -2.90 -11.66 -0.18
C THR A 4 -4.39 -11.37 -0.28
N ASP A 5 -5.20 -12.05 0.53
CA ASP A 5 -6.65 -11.81 0.54
C ASP A 5 -6.97 -10.38 0.96
N PHE A 6 -6.23 -9.87 1.95
CA PHE A 6 -6.42 -8.49 2.41
C PHE A 6 -6.06 -7.50 1.30
N LEU A 7 -4.93 -7.70 0.63
CA LEU A 7 -4.50 -6.80 -0.45
C LEU A 7 -5.48 -6.80 -1.62
N ASN A 8 -6.12 -7.94 -1.88
CA ASN A 8 -7.12 -8.03 -2.94
C ASN A 8 -8.38 -7.21 -2.67
N LYS A 9 -8.55 -6.72 -1.44
CA LYS A 9 -9.64 -5.80 -1.10
C LYS A 9 -9.32 -4.34 -1.43
N LEU A 10 -8.05 -4.02 -1.66
CA LEU A 10 -7.64 -2.63 -1.90
C LEU A 10 -8.39 -1.95 -3.04
N PRO A 11 -8.63 -2.61 -4.19
CA PRO A 11 -9.40 -1.97 -5.26
C PRO A 11 -10.79 -1.53 -4.84
N GLU A 12 -11.45 -2.27 -3.96
CA GLU A 12 -12.78 -1.94 -3.45
C GLU A 12 -12.75 -0.73 -2.51
N ALA A 13 -11.63 -0.54 -1.81
CA ALA A 13 -11.45 0.56 -0.87
C ALA A 13 -10.78 1.78 -1.52
N PHE A 14 -10.39 1.68 -2.77
CA PHE A 14 -9.63 2.72 -3.46
C PHE A 14 -10.44 3.99 -3.64
N LYS A 15 -9.85 5.11 -3.26
CA LYS A 15 -10.45 6.43 -3.41
C LYS A 15 -9.88 7.10 -4.66
N ALA A 16 -10.57 6.97 -5.77
CA ALA A 16 -10.12 7.53 -7.03
C ALA A 16 -9.91 9.05 -6.95
N ASP A 17 -10.75 9.74 -6.19
CA ASP A 17 -10.64 11.20 -6.02
C ASP A 17 -9.34 11.58 -5.32
N ALA A 18 -8.94 10.81 -4.30
CA ALA A 18 -7.71 11.08 -3.55
C ALA A 18 -6.46 10.82 -4.38
N ALA A 19 -6.55 9.92 -5.33
CA ALA A 19 -5.43 9.55 -6.20
C ALA A 19 -5.52 10.17 -7.59
N ALA A 20 -6.41 11.13 -7.79
CA ALA A 20 -6.62 11.77 -9.08
C ALA A 20 -5.31 12.36 -9.60
N GLY A 21 -4.95 12.04 -10.85
CA GLY A 21 -3.72 12.51 -11.46
C GLY A 21 -2.46 11.77 -11.01
N THR A 22 -2.59 10.76 -10.18
CA THR A 22 -1.45 9.97 -9.68
C THR A 22 -1.39 8.64 -10.43
N ASP A 23 -0.31 8.41 -11.15
CA ASP A 23 -0.01 7.11 -11.77
C ASP A 23 1.23 6.56 -11.10
N CYS A 24 1.11 5.42 -10.42
CA CYS A 24 2.25 4.87 -9.71
C CYS A 24 2.10 3.37 -9.47
N THR A 25 3.22 2.73 -9.14
CA THR A 25 3.25 1.34 -8.74
C THR A 25 3.88 1.27 -7.35
N ILE A 26 3.19 0.63 -6.41
CA ILE A 26 3.65 0.46 -5.04
C ILE A 26 3.93 -1.02 -4.82
N GLN A 27 5.18 -1.36 -4.51
CA GLN A 27 5.59 -2.72 -4.22
C GLN A 27 5.48 -3.00 -2.73
N PHE A 28 4.76 -4.06 -2.36
CA PHE A 28 4.71 -4.53 -0.99
C PHE A 28 5.59 -5.78 -0.86
N ASN A 29 6.69 -5.64 -0.12
CA ASN A 29 7.63 -6.74 0.15
C ASN A 29 7.24 -7.40 1.48
N VAL A 30 6.28 -8.30 1.39
CA VAL A 30 5.78 -9.09 2.52
C VAL A 30 6.03 -10.57 2.20
N SER A 31 5.49 -11.50 3.00
CA SER A 31 5.75 -12.92 2.81
C SER A 31 5.36 -13.40 1.41
N GLU A 32 4.25 -12.90 0.88
CA GLU A 32 3.84 -13.14 -0.50
C GLU A 32 3.85 -11.80 -1.22
N PRO A 33 4.96 -11.44 -1.90
CA PRO A 33 5.07 -10.13 -2.52
C PRO A 33 3.95 -9.83 -3.51
N ALA A 34 3.50 -8.59 -3.49
CA ALA A 34 2.47 -8.12 -4.41
C ALA A 34 2.71 -6.63 -4.68
N HIS A 35 2.19 -6.14 -5.79
CA HIS A 35 2.27 -4.72 -6.07
C HIS A 35 0.92 -4.18 -6.48
N VAL A 36 0.73 -2.89 -6.24
CA VAL A 36 -0.50 -2.17 -6.55
C VAL A 36 -0.19 -1.18 -7.67
N VAL A 37 -0.95 -1.26 -8.74
CA VAL A 37 -0.82 -0.32 -9.87
C VAL A 37 -1.98 0.67 -9.80
N ILE A 38 -1.66 1.94 -9.65
CA ILE A 38 -2.65 3.02 -9.63
C ILE A 38 -2.48 3.80 -10.92
N LYS A 39 -3.51 3.81 -11.75
CA LYS A 39 -3.46 4.44 -13.05
C LYS A 39 -4.86 4.83 -13.51
N ASP A 40 -5.00 6.02 -14.07
CA ASP A 40 -6.25 6.51 -14.67
C ASP A 40 -7.45 6.40 -13.74
N GLY A 41 -7.23 6.66 -12.45
CA GLY A 41 -8.31 6.60 -11.45
C GLY A 41 -8.73 5.19 -11.07
N SER A 42 -7.90 4.18 -11.36
CA SER A 42 -8.18 2.80 -10.97
C SER A 42 -7.00 2.21 -10.21
N CYS A 43 -7.28 1.12 -9.50
CA CYS A 43 -6.32 0.42 -8.67
C CYS A 43 -6.39 -1.06 -8.98
N GLU A 44 -5.24 -1.67 -9.24
CA GLU A 44 -5.14 -3.09 -9.52
C GLU A 44 -4.06 -3.70 -8.63
N VAL A 45 -4.35 -4.87 -8.05
CA VAL A 45 -3.39 -5.61 -7.24
C VAL A 45 -2.89 -6.79 -8.06
N VAL A 46 -1.57 -6.88 -8.19
CA VAL A 46 -0.92 -7.93 -8.99
C VAL A 46 0.05 -8.70 -8.09
N SER A 47 -0.02 -10.03 -8.13
CA SER A 47 0.90 -10.88 -7.37
C SER A 47 2.30 -10.77 -7.93
N GLY A 48 3.30 -10.82 -7.06
CA GLY A 48 4.70 -10.84 -7.44
C GLY A 48 5.36 -9.48 -7.34
N THR A 49 6.55 -9.38 -7.91
CA THR A 49 7.40 -8.19 -7.83
C THR A 49 7.31 -7.37 -9.10
N ALA A 50 7.11 -6.06 -8.94
CA ALA A 50 7.09 -5.13 -10.06
C ALA A 50 8.53 -4.86 -10.54
N ASP A 51 8.69 -4.62 -11.85
CA ASP A 51 10.01 -4.35 -12.42
C ASP A 51 10.61 -3.03 -11.96
N SER A 52 9.79 -1.99 -11.90
CA SER A 52 10.27 -0.64 -11.56
C SER A 52 9.21 0.10 -10.74
N PRO A 53 9.01 -0.31 -9.48
CA PRO A 53 8.00 0.38 -8.65
C PRO A 53 8.45 1.78 -8.29
N ASN A 54 7.50 2.70 -8.21
CA ASN A 54 7.76 4.06 -7.75
C ASN A 54 8.05 4.09 -6.26
N LEU A 55 7.50 3.13 -5.52
CA LEU A 55 7.63 3.03 -4.09
C LEU A 55 7.74 1.56 -3.70
N GLY A 56 8.71 1.24 -2.85
CA GLY A 56 8.84 -0.09 -2.24
C GLY A 56 8.59 0.03 -0.74
N VAL A 57 7.72 -0.82 -0.23
CA VAL A 57 7.37 -0.87 1.19
C VAL A 57 7.70 -2.26 1.72
N THR A 58 8.59 -2.34 2.71
CA THR A 58 8.98 -3.60 3.34
C THR A 58 8.57 -3.57 4.80
N MET A 59 7.75 -4.53 5.21
CA MET A 59 7.31 -4.65 6.60
C MET A 59 6.68 -6.03 6.81
N ASP A 60 6.44 -6.39 8.08
CA ASP A 60 5.74 -7.63 8.41
C ASP A 60 4.31 -7.59 7.89
N ASP A 61 3.78 -8.77 7.54
CA ASP A 61 2.42 -8.90 7.03
C ASP A 61 1.38 -8.26 7.95
N ASN A 62 1.46 -8.56 9.25
CA ASN A 62 0.52 -8.01 10.22
C ASN A 62 0.63 -6.50 10.35
N ASP A 63 1.86 -5.97 10.27
CA ASP A 63 2.09 -4.53 10.35
C ASP A 63 1.54 -3.82 9.12
N LEU A 64 1.67 -4.43 7.94
CA LEU A 64 1.11 -3.86 6.72
C LEU A 64 -0.41 -3.78 6.80
N ILE A 65 -1.05 -4.85 7.28
CA ILE A 65 -2.50 -4.88 7.43
C ILE A 65 -2.94 -3.79 8.40
N ALA A 66 -2.25 -3.67 9.55
CA ALA A 66 -2.57 -2.64 10.53
C ALA A 66 -2.38 -1.23 9.96
N LEU A 67 -1.32 -1.03 9.18
CA LEU A 67 -1.05 0.26 8.56
C LEU A 67 -2.18 0.66 7.60
N LEU A 68 -2.60 -0.27 6.75
CA LEU A 68 -3.64 0.01 5.76
C LEU A 68 -5.02 0.19 6.40
N LYS A 69 -5.26 -0.46 7.54
CA LYS A 69 -6.49 -0.27 8.31
C LYS A 69 -6.51 1.01 9.13
N GLY A 70 -5.38 1.70 9.23
CA GLY A 70 -5.27 2.89 10.05
C GLY A 70 -5.00 2.62 11.52
N GLU A 71 -4.72 1.38 11.90
CA GLU A 71 -4.43 1.00 13.27
C GLU A 71 -2.97 1.25 13.65
N LEU A 72 -2.09 1.32 12.66
CA LEU A 72 -0.67 1.61 12.85
C LEU A 72 -0.32 2.91 12.14
N ASP A 73 0.31 3.83 12.88
CA ASP A 73 0.76 5.09 12.31
C ASP A 73 2.01 4.85 11.47
N GLY A 74 1.95 5.24 10.19
CA GLY A 74 3.08 5.05 9.27
C GLY A 74 4.35 5.76 9.69
N MET A 75 4.22 6.98 10.23
CA MET A 75 5.39 7.73 10.69
C MET A 75 6.06 7.02 11.87
N SER A 76 5.27 6.57 12.85
CA SER A 76 5.81 5.82 14.00
C SER A 76 6.44 4.51 13.56
N ALA A 77 5.82 3.81 12.62
CA ALA A 77 6.36 2.55 12.09
C ALA A 77 7.69 2.78 11.39
N PHE A 78 7.80 3.87 10.65
CA PHE A 78 9.03 4.22 9.95
C PHE A 78 10.15 4.54 10.96
N MET A 79 9.83 5.32 11.98
CA MET A 79 10.82 5.74 12.98
C MET A 79 11.30 4.59 13.86
N THR A 80 10.45 3.58 14.09
CA THR A 80 10.80 2.43 14.91
C THR A 80 11.41 1.28 14.10
N GLY A 81 11.56 1.45 12.79
CA GLY A 81 12.15 0.44 11.94
C GLY A 81 11.20 -0.67 11.49
N LYS A 82 9.92 -0.57 11.82
CA LYS A 82 8.92 -1.55 11.39
C LYS A 82 8.56 -1.39 9.92
N LEU A 83 8.71 -0.16 9.39
CA LEU A 83 8.42 0.17 8.01
C LEU A 83 9.71 0.63 7.34
N GLN A 84 10.08 -0.04 6.26
CA GLN A 84 11.19 0.37 5.41
C GLN A 84 10.63 0.82 4.07
N VAL A 85 11.05 1.98 3.62
CA VAL A 85 10.54 2.60 2.40
C VAL A 85 11.69 2.89 1.45
N GLU A 86 11.52 2.51 0.19
CA GLU A 86 12.46 2.84 -0.88
C GLU A 86 11.70 3.55 -1.99
N GLY A 87 12.28 4.62 -2.51
CA GLY A 87 11.70 5.35 -3.63
C GLY A 87 11.05 6.64 -3.19
N ASP A 88 9.84 6.91 -3.68
CA ASP A 88 9.15 8.18 -3.48
C ASP A 88 8.53 8.27 -2.08
N LEU A 89 9.21 9.00 -1.18
CA LEU A 89 8.73 9.16 0.20
C LEU A 89 7.42 9.96 0.28
N MET A 90 7.19 10.88 -0.64
CA MET A 90 5.92 11.62 -0.66
C MET A 90 4.77 10.68 -0.99
N LEU A 91 5.00 9.76 -1.91
CA LEU A 91 4.01 8.75 -2.25
C LEU A 91 3.71 7.86 -1.05
N ALA A 92 4.73 7.51 -0.27
CA ALA A 92 4.55 6.72 0.94
C ALA A 92 3.64 7.44 1.94
N GLN A 93 3.80 8.75 2.09
CA GLN A 93 2.95 9.54 2.97
C GLN A 93 1.52 9.62 2.48
N GLN A 94 1.32 9.62 1.16
CA GLN A 94 -0.01 9.73 0.55
C GLN A 94 -0.72 8.39 0.48
N MET A 95 0.01 7.29 0.51
CA MET A 95 -0.52 5.94 0.29
C MET A 95 -1.74 5.63 1.17
N GLY A 96 -1.68 6.00 2.44
CA GLY A 96 -2.78 5.75 3.36
C GLY A 96 -4.06 6.48 3.01
N SER A 97 -3.95 7.62 2.33
CA SER A 97 -5.13 8.40 1.94
C SER A 97 -5.80 7.90 0.67
N PHE A 98 -5.13 6.99 -0.07
CA PHE A 98 -5.69 6.44 -1.30
C PHE A 98 -6.79 5.42 -1.05
N PHE A 99 -6.91 4.92 0.16
CA PHE A 99 -7.84 3.85 0.49
C PHE A 99 -8.76 4.24 1.63
N ASP A 100 -10.02 3.81 1.54
CA ASP A 100 -11.02 4.03 2.59
C ASP A 100 -10.82 2.97 3.66
N GLN A 101 -10.24 3.38 4.79
CA GLN A 101 -9.91 2.47 5.88
C GLN A 101 -11.14 1.77 6.46
N SER A 102 -12.30 2.41 6.40
CA SER A 102 -13.53 1.80 6.90
C SER A 102 -13.94 0.57 6.09
N LYS A 103 -13.55 0.51 4.82
CA LYS A 103 -13.84 -0.63 3.95
C LYS A 103 -12.83 -1.77 4.14
N LEU A 104 -11.71 -1.48 4.78
CA LEU A 104 -10.67 -2.46 5.06
C LEU A 104 -10.78 -3.06 6.47
N ALA A 105 -11.54 -2.42 7.32
CA ALA A 105 -11.69 -2.85 8.71
C ALA A 105 -12.48 -4.16 8.83
#